data_0896c62854984b2622a408b6c091fb38
#
_entry.id   0896c62854984b2622a408b6c091fb38
#
_cell.length_a   1.000
_cell.length_b   1.000
_cell.length_c   1.000
_cell.angle_alpha   90.00
_cell.angle_beta   90.00
_cell.angle_gamma   90.00
#
_symmetry.space_group_name_H-M   'P 1'
#
loop_
_entity.id
_entity.type
_entity.pdbx_description
1 polymer ?
#
loop_
_entity_poly.entity_id
_entity_poly.type
_entity_poly.pdbx_seq_one_letter_code
_entity_poly.pdbx_strand_id
1 'polypeptide(L)'
;MFSMSAFHEQYETDISPLAIGENRFQFFVPKSLDSFLDKDDVFNEFPLWSKIWEASIVLANHLTAMPADPQKHLLEIGCGIGVVGIVAAYCGHRVTMTEYNRDSLNFARANARVNHAPEFPAPEIVELDWTRPALEGRFDMILGSEVVYKEAYFEPLMELFKCYLKPNGEIVLAEGLRKTSMEFFKRMSDTCNVKAQKKILRSAGEEKRVILASMRFKKS
;
A
#
# COMPACT_ATOMS: atom_id res chain seq x y z
N MET A 1 -10.68 4.69 20.13
CA MET A 1 -11.19 5.46 18.92
C MET A 1 -10.11 6.43 18.52
N PHE A 2 -9.77 6.58 17.23
CA PHE A 2 -8.73 7.50 16.74
C PHE A 2 -9.16 8.96 16.90
N SER A 3 -8.25 9.83 17.38
CA SER A 3 -8.47 11.28 17.60
C SER A 3 -7.43 12.10 16.82
N MET A 4 -7.89 13.07 16.03
CA MET A 4 -7.01 14.01 15.32
C MET A 4 -6.23 14.91 16.29
N SER A 5 -6.85 15.34 17.41
CA SER A 5 -6.13 16.17 18.39
C SER A 5 -4.97 15.39 19.01
N ALA A 6 -5.21 14.15 19.45
CA ALA A 6 -4.14 13.30 19.99
C ALA A 6 -3.04 13.01 18.95
N PHE A 7 -3.40 12.88 17.66
CA PHE A 7 -2.44 12.72 16.58
C PHE A 7 -1.53 13.96 16.47
N HIS A 8 -2.09 15.18 16.46
CA HIS A 8 -1.31 16.41 16.38
C HIS A 8 -0.53 16.74 17.66
N GLU A 9 -0.96 16.23 18.81
CA GLU A 9 -0.19 16.31 20.06
C GLU A 9 1.02 15.36 20.06
N GLN A 10 0.90 14.21 19.39
CA GLN A 10 1.93 13.17 19.37
C GLN A 10 2.96 13.36 18.26
N TYR A 11 2.55 13.87 17.07
CA TYR A 11 3.38 13.92 15.87
C TYR A 11 3.55 15.33 15.32
N GLU A 12 4.80 15.73 15.08
CA GLU A 12 5.10 16.86 14.22
C GLU A 12 5.01 16.44 12.75
N THR A 13 4.18 17.14 11.99
CA THR A 13 3.86 16.76 10.62
C THR A 13 4.05 17.89 9.64
N ASP A 14 4.44 17.55 8.41
CA ASP A 14 4.30 18.38 7.22
C ASP A 14 3.13 17.87 6.38
N ILE A 15 2.63 18.74 5.48
CA ILE A 15 1.59 18.38 4.52
C ILE A 15 2.23 18.21 3.16
N SER A 16 2.09 17.01 2.59
CA SER A 16 2.52 16.69 1.23
C SER A 16 1.31 16.68 0.30
N PRO A 17 1.15 17.66 -0.60
CA PRO A 17 0.09 17.64 -1.62
C PRO A 17 0.41 16.60 -2.69
N LEU A 18 -0.60 15.87 -3.13
CA LEU A 18 -0.48 14.83 -4.16
C LEU A 18 -1.64 14.92 -5.15
N ALA A 19 -1.32 14.95 -6.44
CA ALA A 19 -2.31 14.84 -7.51
C ALA A 19 -2.31 13.42 -8.08
N ILE A 20 -3.48 12.76 -8.10
CA ILE A 20 -3.69 11.44 -8.68
C ILE A 20 -4.87 11.51 -9.66
N GLY A 21 -4.60 11.30 -10.94
CA GLY A 21 -5.59 11.60 -11.98
C GLY A 21 -5.99 13.07 -11.92
N GLU A 22 -7.30 13.34 -11.85
CA GLU A 22 -7.86 14.69 -11.72
C GLU A 22 -8.06 15.13 -10.25
N ASN A 23 -7.82 14.23 -9.28
CA ASN A 23 -8.09 14.47 -7.88
C ASN A 23 -6.85 14.99 -7.15
N ARG A 24 -7.08 15.78 -6.09
CA ARG A 24 -6.04 16.36 -5.24
C ARG A 24 -6.20 15.85 -3.81
N PHE A 25 -5.10 15.39 -3.25
CA PHE A 25 -5.02 14.84 -1.90
C PHE A 25 -3.99 15.60 -1.08
N GLN A 26 -4.12 15.54 0.23
CA GLN A 26 -3.17 16.08 1.19
C GLN A 26 -2.78 14.98 2.17
N PHE A 27 -1.49 14.69 2.28
CA PHE A 27 -1.00 13.67 3.20
C PHE A 27 -0.16 14.29 4.30
N PHE A 28 -0.49 14.02 5.55
CA PHE A 28 0.44 14.23 6.64
C PHE A 28 1.60 13.26 6.48
N VAL A 29 2.81 13.81 6.54
CA VAL A 29 4.07 13.05 6.58
C VAL A 29 4.84 13.48 7.82
N PRO A 30 5.69 12.64 8.43
CA PRO A 30 6.56 13.08 9.52
C PRO A 30 7.44 14.24 9.09
N LYS A 31 7.54 15.28 9.92
CA LYS A 31 8.43 16.42 9.68
C LYS A 31 9.91 16.05 9.87
N SER A 32 10.21 15.15 10.82
CA SER A 32 11.52 14.53 11.01
C SER A 32 11.35 13.03 11.21
N LEU A 33 12.38 12.27 10.85
CA LEU A 33 12.43 10.82 11.08
C LEU A 33 13.11 10.46 12.41
N ASP A 34 13.73 11.40 13.09
CA ASP A 34 14.57 11.16 14.27
C ASP A 34 13.83 10.43 15.41
N SER A 35 12.52 10.71 15.56
CA SER A 35 11.66 10.08 16.57
C SER A 35 11.26 8.63 16.24
N PHE A 36 11.47 8.20 14.99
CA PHE A 36 11.09 6.87 14.48
C PHE A 36 12.30 5.98 14.19
N LEU A 37 13.53 6.51 14.37
CA LEU A 37 14.75 5.75 14.18
C LEU A 37 15.13 5.08 15.51
N ASP A 38 15.37 3.77 15.46
CA ASP A 38 16.10 3.11 16.54
C ASP A 38 17.56 3.55 16.47
N LYS A 39 18.06 4.20 17.55
CA LYS A 39 19.42 4.71 17.61
C LYS A 39 20.46 3.59 17.61
N ASP A 40 20.08 2.40 18.03
CA ASP A 40 20.94 1.24 18.13
C ASP A 40 20.88 0.37 16.87
N ASP A 41 19.86 0.54 16.00
CA ASP A 41 19.69 -0.23 14.74
C ASP A 41 19.13 0.59 13.58
N VAL A 42 19.76 1.71 13.26
CA VAL A 42 19.35 2.65 12.19
C VAL A 42 19.23 1.98 10.82
N PHE A 43 19.93 0.88 10.57
CA PHE A 43 19.95 0.23 9.25
C PHE A 43 18.85 -0.82 9.05
N ASN A 44 18.33 -1.43 10.12
CA ASN A 44 17.33 -2.49 10.01
C ASN A 44 15.89 -1.99 10.13
N GLU A 45 15.66 -0.89 10.82
CA GLU A 45 14.32 -0.34 11.08
C GLU A 45 14.11 1.06 10.53
N PHE A 46 14.74 1.38 9.39
CA PHE A 46 14.46 2.66 8.73
C PHE A 46 12.95 2.77 8.42
N PRO A 47 12.27 3.87 8.80
CA PRO A 47 10.83 4.02 8.68
C PRO A 47 10.41 4.23 7.21
N LEU A 48 10.48 3.15 6.40
CA LEU A 48 10.11 3.17 4.98
C LEU A 48 8.66 3.61 4.75
N TRP A 49 7.80 3.43 5.74
CA TRP A 49 6.40 3.83 5.72
C TRP A 49 6.17 5.34 5.68
N SER A 50 7.17 6.14 6.06
CA SER A 50 7.01 7.57 6.38
C SER A 50 6.91 8.51 5.18
N LYS A 51 7.11 8.01 3.96
CA LYS A 51 7.10 8.84 2.75
C LYS A 51 6.16 8.31 1.67
N ILE A 52 5.83 9.18 0.73
CA ILE A 52 5.12 8.80 -0.50
C ILE A 52 6.12 8.21 -1.49
N TRP A 53 5.94 6.94 -1.84
CA TRP A 53 6.77 6.24 -2.81
C TRP A 53 6.18 6.34 -4.21
N GLU A 54 7.04 6.37 -5.22
CA GLU A 54 6.62 6.42 -6.62
C GLU A 54 5.75 5.22 -7.02
N ALA A 55 6.00 4.06 -6.43
CA ALA A 55 5.19 2.87 -6.65
C ALA A 55 3.74 3.05 -6.14
N SER A 56 3.56 3.71 -4.99
CA SER A 56 2.21 4.01 -4.47
C SER A 56 1.44 4.96 -5.40
N ILE A 57 2.13 5.94 -6.01
CA ILE A 57 1.52 6.83 -7.00
C ILE A 57 1.08 6.05 -8.25
N VAL A 58 1.92 5.13 -8.74
CA VAL A 58 1.59 4.29 -9.89
C VAL A 58 0.37 3.41 -9.61
N LEU A 59 0.33 2.77 -8.43
CA LEU A 59 -0.77 1.89 -8.05
C LEU A 59 -2.06 2.68 -7.82
N ALA A 60 -1.98 3.82 -7.16
CA ALA A 60 -3.12 4.71 -6.95
C ALA A 60 -3.71 5.19 -8.29
N ASN A 61 -2.88 5.65 -9.23
CA ASN A 61 -3.35 6.01 -10.57
C ASN A 61 -3.99 4.83 -11.33
N HIS A 62 -3.48 3.61 -11.14
CA HIS A 62 -4.10 2.43 -11.73
C HIS A 62 -5.53 2.22 -11.20
N LEU A 63 -5.72 2.39 -9.89
CA LEU A 63 -7.03 2.20 -9.25
C LEU A 63 -8.04 3.29 -9.63
N THR A 64 -7.62 4.55 -9.84
CA THR A 64 -8.54 5.61 -10.32
C THR A 64 -9.10 5.32 -11.71
N ALA A 65 -8.39 4.55 -12.52
CA ALA A 65 -8.84 4.14 -13.85
C ALA A 65 -9.74 2.89 -13.83
N MET A 66 -9.89 2.23 -12.68
CA MET A 66 -10.74 1.06 -12.53
C MET A 66 -12.14 1.47 -12.07
N PRO A 67 -13.21 0.97 -12.70
CA PRO A 67 -14.56 1.16 -12.17
C PRO A 67 -14.69 0.56 -10.78
N ALA A 68 -15.19 1.33 -9.82
CA ALA A 68 -15.51 0.82 -8.50
C ALA A 68 -16.66 -0.18 -8.57
N ASP A 69 -16.50 -1.29 -7.86
CA ASP A 69 -17.54 -2.30 -7.70
C ASP A 69 -17.80 -2.48 -6.20
N PRO A 70 -18.95 -2.01 -5.68
CA PRO A 70 -19.27 -2.06 -4.25
C PRO A 70 -19.33 -3.49 -3.67
N GLN A 71 -19.47 -4.50 -4.54
CA GLN A 71 -19.50 -5.91 -4.12
C GLN A 71 -18.08 -6.48 -3.95
N LYS A 72 -17.06 -5.84 -4.51
CA LYS A 72 -15.67 -6.24 -4.36
C LYS A 72 -15.04 -5.60 -3.14
N HIS A 73 -14.26 -6.39 -2.43
CA HIS A 73 -13.49 -5.96 -1.28
C HIS A 73 -12.00 -6.07 -1.58
N LEU A 74 -11.30 -4.96 -1.48
CA LEU A 74 -9.87 -4.85 -1.72
C LEU A 74 -9.12 -4.91 -0.37
N LEU A 75 -7.99 -5.59 -0.35
CA LEU A 75 -7.03 -5.60 0.76
C LEU A 75 -5.76 -4.89 0.32
N GLU A 76 -5.36 -3.85 1.00
CA GLU A 76 -4.01 -3.29 0.87
C GLU A 76 -3.12 -3.81 1.98
N ILE A 77 -1.95 -4.36 1.62
CA ILE A 77 -0.92 -4.79 2.55
C ILE A 77 0.24 -3.79 2.58
N GLY A 78 0.75 -3.47 3.78
CA GLY A 78 1.82 -2.50 3.95
C GLY A 78 1.43 -1.12 3.45
N CYS A 79 0.31 -0.58 3.92
CA CYS A 79 -0.25 0.66 3.39
C CYS A 79 0.61 1.92 3.69
N GLY A 80 1.58 1.82 4.61
CA GLY A 80 2.34 2.96 5.04
C GLY A 80 1.43 4.10 5.52
N ILE A 81 1.68 5.31 5.05
CA ILE A 81 0.83 6.48 5.37
C ILE A 81 -0.52 6.49 4.64
N GLY A 82 -0.84 5.44 3.85
CA GLY A 82 -2.17 5.18 3.31
C GLY A 82 -2.47 5.67 1.91
N VAL A 83 -1.46 5.98 1.09
CA VAL A 83 -1.69 6.62 -0.23
C VAL A 83 -2.63 5.82 -1.12
N VAL A 84 -2.38 4.53 -1.30
CA VAL A 84 -3.10 3.70 -2.28
C VAL A 84 -4.53 3.44 -1.84
N GLY A 85 -4.72 2.96 -0.59
CA GLY A 85 -6.05 2.61 -0.09
C GLY A 85 -6.96 3.81 0.09
N ILE A 86 -6.40 4.97 0.49
CA ILE A 86 -7.16 6.22 0.61
C ILE A 86 -7.66 6.68 -0.76
N VAL A 87 -6.78 6.66 -1.78
CA VAL A 87 -7.18 7.02 -3.15
C VAL A 87 -8.21 6.03 -3.69
N ALA A 88 -8.03 4.73 -3.44
CA ALA A 88 -9.00 3.72 -3.84
C ALA A 88 -10.37 3.95 -3.19
N ALA A 89 -10.40 4.20 -1.87
CA ALA A 89 -11.64 4.49 -1.15
C ALA A 89 -12.31 5.78 -1.64
N TYR A 90 -11.53 6.83 -1.91
CA TYR A 90 -12.01 8.08 -2.50
C TYR A 90 -12.67 7.86 -3.87
N CYS A 91 -12.22 6.87 -4.64
CA CYS A 91 -12.81 6.48 -5.93
C CYS A 91 -13.98 5.49 -5.79
N GLY A 92 -14.44 5.20 -4.57
CA GLY A 92 -15.61 4.35 -4.32
C GLY A 92 -15.31 2.86 -4.16
N HIS A 93 -14.03 2.45 -4.10
CA HIS A 93 -13.69 1.06 -3.79
C HIS A 93 -13.87 0.77 -2.29
N ARG A 94 -14.37 -0.41 -1.95
CA ARG A 94 -14.36 -0.91 -0.57
C ARG A 94 -12.98 -1.45 -0.24
N VAL A 95 -12.29 -0.87 0.74
CA VAL A 95 -10.88 -1.18 1.03
C VAL A 95 -10.67 -1.45 2.52
N THR A 96 -9.94 -2.53 2.84
CA THR A 96 -9.25 -2.72 4.11
C THR A 96 -7.76 -2.46 3.87
N MET A 97 -7.22 -1.47 4.58
CA MET A 97 -5.80 -1.10 4.58
C MET A 97 -5.11 -1.75 5.77
N THR A 98 -3.94 -2.37 5.55
CA THR A 98 -3.22 -3.03 6.64
C THR A 98 -1.77 -2.60 6.72
N GLU A 99 -1.27 -2.53 7.95
CA GLU A 99 0.10 -2.13 8.26
C GLU A 99 0.53 -2.75 9.61
N TYR A 100 1.81 -3.01 9.78
CA TYR A 100 2.37 -3.55 11.02
C TYR A 100 2.79 -2.44 12.00
N ASN A 101 3.37 -1.36 11.50
CA ASN A 101 3.89 -0.27 12.31
C ASN A 101 2.76 0.61 12.85
N ARG A 102 2.71 0.81 14.17
CA ARG A 102 1.64 1.56 14.85
C ARG A 102 1.64 3.04 14.54
N ASP A 103 2.81 3.65 14.38
CA ASP A 103 2.90 5.06 14.00
C ASP A 103 2.37 5.25 12.59
N SER A 104 2.78 4.39 11.67
CA SER A 104 2.25 4.33 10.30
C SER A 104 0.73 4.22 10.27
N LEU A 105 0.13 3.33 11.09
CA LEU A 105 -1.32 3.21 11.23
C LEU A 105 -1.99 4.50 11.70
N ASN A 106 -1.35 5.25 12.59
CA ASN A 106 -1.87 6.54 13.05
C ASN A 106 -1.82 7.57 11.93
N PHE A 107 -0.73 7.63 11.15
CA PHE A 107 -0.66 8.47 9.95
C PHE A 107 -1.70 8.07 8.91
N ALA A 108 -1.87 6.77 8.62
CA ALA A 108 -2.89 6.28 7.70
C ALA A 108 -4.31 6.71 8.13
N ARG A 109 -4.63 6.61 9.43
CA ARG A 109 -5.93 7.04 9.98
C ARG A 109 -6.14 8.54 9.86
N ALA A 110 -5.11 9.35 10.16
CA ALA A 110 -5.18 10.81 10.00
C ALA A 110 -5.39 11.18 8.53
N ASN A 111 -4.62 10.58 7.63
CA ASN A 111 -4.68 10.80 6.20
C ASN A 111 -6.02 10.36 5.59
N ALA A 112 -6.57 9.22 6.03
CA ALA A 112 -7.89 8.78 5.61
C ALA A 112 -8.99 9.79 6.02
N ARG A 113 -8.83 10.44 7.17
CA ARG A 113 -9.80 11.41 7.65
C ARG A 113 -9.84 12.70 6.85
N VAL A 114 -8.67 13.22 6.48
CA VAL A 114 -8.58 14.49 5.71
C VAL A 114 -8.87 14.33 4.22
N ASN A 115 -8.79 13.11 3.71
CA ASN A 115 -9.08 12.80 2.30
C ASN A 115 -10.38 12.02 2.11
N HIS A 116 -11.23 11.93 3.13
CA HIS A 116 -12.48 11.18 3.03
C HIS A 116 -13.47 11.86 2.07
N ALA A 117 -14.02 11.10 1.15
CA ALA A 117 -15.14 11.48 0.30
C ALA A 117 -16.44 11.03 0.96
N PRO A 118 -17.33 11.95 1.39
CA PRO A 118 -18.52 11.61 2.19
C PRO A 118 -19.50 10.66 1.50
N GLU A 119 -19.48 10.62 0.17
CA GLU A 119 -20.34 9.76 -0.67
C GLU A 119 -19.93 8.28 -0.65
N PHE A 120 -18.71 7.97 -0.16
CA PHE A 120 -18.18 6.61 -0.11
C PHE A 120 -17.80 6.20 1.32
N PRO A 121 -17.81 4.90 1.65
CA PRO A 121 -17.38 4.44 2.96
C PRO A 121 -15.88 4.71 3.16
N ALA A 122 -15.52 5.15 4.38
CA ALA A 122 -14.13 5.27 4.76
C ALA A 122 -13.44 3.89 4.73
N PRO A 123 -12.14 3.82 4.41
CA PRO A 123 -11.41 2.55 4.44
C PRO A 123 -11.31 2.03 5.88
N GLU A 124 -11.38 0.72 6.04
CA GLU A 124 -11.03 0.05 7.28
C GLU A 124 -9.50 0.02 7.42
N ILE A 125 -8.96 0.30 8.62
CA ILE A 125 -7.50 0.35 8.85
C ILE A 125 -7.16 -0.56 10.02
N VAL A 126 -6.40 -1.63 9.73
CA VAL A 126 -6.16 -2.76 10.64
C VAL A 126 -4.66 -3.03 10.78
N GLU A 127 -4.22 -3.37 12.00
CA GLU A 127 -2.86 -3.86 12.25
C GLU A 127 -2.70 -5.28 11.69
N LEU A 128 -1.64 -5.53 10.92
CA LEU A 128 -1.37 -6.83 10.32
C LEU A 128 0.13 -7.12 10.26
N ASP A 129 0.53 -8.21 10.86
CA ASP A 129 1.84 -8.83 10.68
C ASP A 129 1.74 -9.91 9.58
N TRP A 130 2.51 -9.78 8.50
CA TRP A 130 2.52 -10.73 7.39
C TRP A 130 3.00 -12.12 7.79
N THR A 131 3.81 -12.21 8.86
CA THR A 131 4.35 -13.47 9.35
C THR A 131 3.34 -14.24 10.20
N ARG A 132 2.32 -13.54 10.72
CA ARG A 132 1.23 -14.08 11.53
C ARG A 132 -0.09 -13.42 11.20
N PRO A 133 -0.53 -13.51 9.93
CA PRO A 133 -1.70 -12.77 9.50
C PRO A 133 -2.96 -13.30 10.18
N ALA A 134 -3.75 -12.37 10.73
CA ALA A 134 -5.02 -12.66 11.39
C ALA A 134 -6.11 -11.70 10.88
N LEU A 135 -6.62 -11.99 9.67
CA LEU A 135 -7.74 -11.27 9.08
C LEU A 135 -8.93 -12.21 8.91
N GLU A 136 -10.13 -11.66 8.92
CA GLU A 136 -11.35 -12.40 8.61
C GLU A 136 -11.69 -12.31 7.13
N GLY A 137 -12.14 -13.43 6.56
CA GLY A 137 -12.64 -13.50 5.20
C GLY A 137 -11.57 -13.54 4.12
N ARG A 138 -12.01 -13.31 2.88
CA ARG A 138 -11.16 -13.27 1.69
C ARG A 138 -11.53 -12.07 0.82
N PHE A 139 -10.56 -11.60 0.05
CA PHE A 139 -10.65 -10.38 -0.74
C PHE A 139 -10.65 -10.67 -2.24
N ASP A 140 -11.34 -9.83 -2.99
CA ASP A 140 -11.40 -9.93 -4.45
C ASP A 140 -10.10 -9.49 -5.10
N MET A 141 -9.39 -8.58 -4.44
CA MET A 141 -8.09 -8.07 -4.89
C MET A 141 -7.19 -7.82 -3.69
N ILE A 142 -5.89 -8.15 -3.83
CA ILE A 142 -4.86 -7.78 -2.86
C ILE A 142 -3.91 -6.80 -3.53
N LEU A 143 -3.67 -5.67 -2.87
CA LEU A 143 -2.85 -4.56 -3.33
C LEU A 143 -1.60 -4.43 -2.47
N GLY A 144 -0.50 -4.00 -3.06
CA GLY A 144 0.70 -3.64 -2.33
C GLY A 144 1.63 -2.75 -3.15
N SER A 145 2.27 -1.80 -2.49
CA SER A 145 3.29 -0.96 -3.09
C SER A 145 4.56 -0.96 -2.24
N GLU A 146 5.71 -1.24 -2.85
CA GLU A 146 7.01 -1.34 -2.18
C GLU A 146 7.03 -2.36 -1.02
N VAL A 147 6.29 -3.47 -1.16
CA VAL A 147 6.20 -4.53 -0.15
C VAL A 147 7.24 -5.64 -0.34
N VAL A 148 7.88 -5.70 -1.52
CA VAL A 148 8.85 -6.73 -1.90
C VAL A 148 10.29 -6.19 -1.82
N TYR A 149 10.72 -5.72 -0.64
CA TYR A 149 12.04 -5.12 -0.46
C TYR A 149 13.07 -6.02 0.23
N LYS A 150 12.63 -7.09 0.91
CA LYS A 150 13.49 -8.11 1.53
C LYS A 150 13.06 -9.50 1.08
N GLU A 151 14.01 -10.37 0.74
CA GLU A 151 13.76 -11.75 0.33
C GLU A 151 13.06 -12.57 1.43
N ALA A 152 13.33 -12.26 2.71
CA ALA A 152 12.68 -12.89 3.86
C ALA A 152 11.15 -12.75 3.86
N TYR A 153 10.58 -11.77 3.14
CA TYR A 153 9.14 -11.59 3.06
C TYR A 153 8.47 -12.36 1.90
N PHE A 154 9.23 -13.03 1.04
CA PHE A 154 8.67 -13.72 -0.12
C PHE A 154 7.68 -14.81 0.29
N GLU A 155 8.09 -15.73 1.16
CA GLU A 155 7.21 -16.80 1.62
C GLU A 155 6.00 -16.28 2.42
N PRO A 156 6.18 -15.39 3.43
CA PRO A 156 5.04 -14.80 4.13
C PRO A 156 4.02 -14.15 3.20
N LEU A 157 4.47 -13.38 2.20
CA LEU A 157 3.58 -12.73 1.23
C LEU A 157 2.85 -13.76 0.35
N MET A 158 3.57 -14.78 -0.14
CA MET A 158 2.96 -15.82 -0.98
C MET A 158 1.89 -16.62 -0.20
N GLU A 159 2.13 -16.93 1.06
CA GLU A 159 1.15 -17.60 1.92
C GLU A 159 -0.03 -16.68 2.24
N LEU A 160 0.21 -15.40 2.52
CA LEU A 160 -0.85 -14.41 2.71
C LEU A 160 -1.77 -14.34 1.48
N PHE A 161 -1.21 -14.30 0.28
CA PHE A 161 -2.00 -14.28 -0.95
C PHE A 161 -2.87 -15.54 -1.10
N LYS A 162 -2.34 -16.72 -0.81
CA LYS A 162 -3.11 -17.98 -0.86
C LYS A 162 -4.24 -18.01 0.17
N CYS A 163 -3.98 -17.49 1.37
CA CYS A 163 -4.94 -17.50 2.46
C CYS A 163 -6.10 -16.52 2.22
N TYR A 164 -5.78 -15.30 1.75
CA TYR A 164 -6.75 -14.20 1.76
C TYR A 164 -7.29 -13.80 0.38
N LEU A 165 -6.73 -14.31 -0.72
CA LEU A 165 -7.31 -14.06 -2.03
C LEU A 165 -8.50 -15.00 -2.30
N LYS A 166 -9.62 -14.46 -2.79
CA LYS A 166 -10.74 -15.27 -3.28
C LYS A 166 -10.33 -16.10 -4.51
N PRO A 167 -11.01 -17.22 -4.79
CA PRO A 167 -10.91 -17.88 -6.09
C PRO A 167 -11.17 -16.89 -7.22
N ASN A 168 -10.31 -16.87 -8.25
CA ASN A 168 -10.32 -15.91 -9.36
C ASN A 168 -10.02 -14.45 -8.99
N GLY A 169 -9.63 -14.16 -7.75
CA GLY A 169 -9.16 -12.85 -7.33
C GLY A 169 -7.85 -12.45 -8.01
N GLU A 170 -7.44 -11.22 -7.80
CA GLU A 170 -6.26 -10.64 -8.43
C GLU A 170 -5.33 -10.01 -7.39
N ILE A 171 -4.02 -10.21 -7.57
CA ILE A 171 -2.98 -9.53 -6.81
C ILE A 171 -2.41 -8.44 -7.71
N VAL A 172 -2.36 -7.19 -7.24
CA VAL A 172 -1.78 -6.08 -7.99
C VAL A 172 -0.69 -5.43 -7.14
N LEU A 173 0.55 -5.57 -7.57
CA LEU A 173 1.70 -4.99 -6.89
C LEU A 173 2.37 -3.93 -7.76
N ALA A 174 2.79 -2.84 -7.11
CA ALA A 174 3.66 -1.84 -7.71
C ALA A 174 5.00 -1.81 -6.95
N GLU A 175 6.09 -2.04 -7.66
CA GLU A 175 7.42 -2.19 -7.06
C GLU A 175 8.46 -1.41 -7.87
N GLY A 176 9.43 -0.80 -7.19
CA GLY A 176 10.61 -0.29 -7.87
C GLY A 176 11.31 -1.40 -8.67
N LEU A 177 11.88 -1.03 -9.82
CA LEU A 177 12.62 -1.96 -10.67
C LEU A 177 13.96 -2.31 -10.00
N ARG A 178 13.96 -3.35 -9.17
CA ARG A 178 15.10 -3.86 -8.38
C ARG A 178 15.28 -5.35 -8.63
N LYS A 179 16.49 -5.86 -8.30
CA LYS A 179 16.78 -7.31 -8.36
C LYS A 179 15.78 -8.10 -7.51
N THR A 180 15.51 -7.64 -6.28
CA THR A 180 14.59 -8.30 -5.33
C THR A 180 13.17 -8.41 -5.90
N SER A 181 12.60 -7.32 -6.43
CA SER A 181 11.26 -7.34 -7.01
C SER A 181 11.17 -8.24 -8.25
N MET A 182 12.21 -8.23 -9.11
CA MET A 182 12.26 -9.11 -10.28
C MET A 182 12.31 -10.59 -9.90
N GLU A 183 13.07 -10.93 -8.86
CA GLU A 183 13.19 -12.29 -8.35
C GLU A 183 11.87 -12.78 -7.75
N PHE A 184 11.20 -11.94 -6.99
CA PHE A 184 9.87 -12.25 -6.48
C PHE A 184 8.85 -12.51 -7.60
N PHE A 185 8.76 -11.64 -8.62
CA PHE A 185 7.83 -11.85 -9.73
C PHE A 185 8.17 -13.10 -10.54
N LYS A 186 9.46 -13.43 -10.70
CA LYS A 186 9.88 -14.69 -11.30
C LYS A 186 9.37 -15.87 -10.48
N ARG A 187 9.52 -15.87 -9.17
CA ARG A 187 9.02 -16.92 -8.28
C ARG A 187 7.49 -17.01 -8.30
N MET A 188 6.79 -15.88 -8.31
CA MET A 188 5.34 -15.88 -8.46
C MET A 188 4.87 -16.48 -9.78
N SER A 189 5.66 -16.39 -10.84
CA SER A 189 5.30 -16.95 -12.15
C SER A 189 5.22 -18.49 -12.17
N ASP A 190 5.75 -19.18 -11.17
CA ASP A 190 5.63 -20.63 -11.03
C ASP A 190 4.18 -21.03 -10.70
N THR A 191 3.49 -20.23 -9.89
CA THR A 191 2.13 -20.51 -9.40
C THR A 191 1.06 -19.56 -9.96
N CYS A 192 1.45 -18.42 -10.51
CA CYS A 192 0.56 -17.40 -11.03
C CYS A 192 0.79 -17.10 -12.51
N ASN A 193 -0.27 -16.67 -13.18
CA ASN A 193 -0.16 -15.94 -14.44
C ASN A 193 0.18 -14.49 -14.11
N VAL A 194 1.35 -14.03 -14.50
CA VAL A 194 1.87 -12.68 -14.20
C VAL A 194 1.81 -11.83 -15.46
N LYS A 195 1.18 -10.66 -15.36
CA LYS A 195 1.21 -9.60 -16.37
C LYS A 195 1.91 -8.40 -15.74
N ALA A 196 3.02 -7.98 -16.30
CA ALA A 196 3.81 -6.86 -15.77
C ALA A 196 3.96 -5.76 -16.81
N GLN A 197 3.87 -4.50 -16.36
CA GLN A 197 4.08 -3.31 -17.15
C GLN A 197 5.12 -2.43 -16.47
N LYS A 198 6.10 -1.95 -17.24
CA LYS A 198 7.02 -0.93 -16.78
C LYS A 198 6.35 0.44 -16.86
N LYS A 199 6.28 1.14 -15.75
CA LYS A 199 5.84 2.53 -15.65
C LYS A 199 7.03 3.42 -15.35
N ILE A 200 7.04 4.61 -15.94
CA ILE A 200 8.10 5.60 -15.75
C ILE A 200 7.45 6.85 -15.17
N LEU A 201 7.90 7.25 -13.99
CA LEU A 201 7.54 8.52 -13.38
C LEU A 201 8.70 9.49 -13.54
N ARG A 202 8.41 10.70 -13.97
CA ARG A 202 9.39 11.79 -14.07
C ARG A 202 9.01 12.88 -13.08
N SER A 203 9.90 13.16 -12.14
CA SER A 203 9.72 14.19 -11.13
C SER A 203 11.07 14.86 -10.86
N ALA A 204 11.08 16.19 -10.83
CA ALA A 204 12.26 17.00 -10.54
C ALA A 204 13.53 16.64 -11.33
N GLY A 205 13.36 16.22 -12.61
CA GLY A 205 14.48 15.83 -13.48
C GLY A 205 14.96 14.38 -13.29
N GLU A 206 14.41 13.64 -12.34
CA GLU A 206 14.70 12.23 -12.12
C GLU A 206 13.66 11.31 -12.79
N GLU A 207 14.15 10.19 -13.30
CA GLU A 207 13.32 9.11 -13.85
C GLU A 207 13.28 7.94 -12.87
N LYS A 208 12.11 7.63 -12.31
CA LYS A 208 11.89 6.46 -11.47
C LYS A 208 11.13 5.40 -12.25
N ARG A 209 11.62 4.17 -12.18
CA ARG A 209 11.08 3.02 -12.91
C ARG A 209 10.36 2.11 -11.94
N VAL A 210 9.08 1.91 -12.19
CA VAL A 210 8.17 1.07 -11.39
C VAL A 210 7.64 -0.05 -12.26
N ILE A 211 7.55 -1.26 -11.70
CA ILE A 211 6.83 -2.38 -12.28
C ILE A 211 5.44 -2.41 -11.65
N LEU A 212 4.41 -2.32 -12.47
CA LEU A 212 3.05 -2.63 -12.07
C LEU A 212 2.73 -4.04 -12.56
N ALA A 213 2.54 -4.97 -11.63
CA ALA A 213 2.29 -6.38 -11.90
C ALA A 213 0.91 -6.79 -11.41
N SER A 214 0.15 -7.43 -12.29
CA SER A 214 -1.13 -8.06 -12.02
C SER A 214 -0.96 -9.58 -12.11
N MET A 215 -1.42 -10.30 -11.10
CA MET A 215 -1.18 -11.72 -10.94
C MET A 215 -2.46 -12.45 -10.54
N ARG A 216 -2.67 -13.64 -11.10
CA ARG A 216 -3.78 -14.54 -10.73
C ARG A 216 -3.24 -15.96 -10.61
N PHE A 217 -3.65 -16.70 -9.59
CA PHE A 217 -3.27 -18.09 -9.47
C PHE A 217 -3.68 -18.88 -10.71
N LYS A 218 -2.79 -19.77 -11.15
CA LYS A 218 -3.10 -20.71 -12.23
C LYS A 218 -4.24 -21.61 -11.79
N LYS A 219 -5.14 -21.94 -12.70
CA LYS A 219 -6.16 -22.97 -12.43
C LYS A 219 -5.45 -24.32 -12.34
N SER A 220 -5.73 -25.05 -11.28
CA SER A 220 -5.35 -26.45 -11.12
C SER A 220 -6.05 -27.30 -12.16
#